data_a154de821db1a6680779676d1f825914
#
_entry.id   a154de821db1a6680779676d1f825914
#
_cell.length_a   1.000
_cell.length_b   1.000
_cell.length_c   1.000
_cell.angle_alpha   90.00
_cell.angle_beta   90.00
_cell.angle_gamma   90.00
#
_symmetry.space_group_name_H-M   'P 1'
#
loop_
_entity.id
_entity.type
_entity.pdbx_description
1 polymer ?
#
loop_
_entity_poly.entity_id
_entity_poly.type
_entity_poly.pdbx_seq_one_letter_code
_entity_poly.pdbx_strand_id
1 'polypeptide(L)'
;MSKQSAARRPSSKTRLEFQAFSFGSIRIDGTTYDSDVVIDRGRVLQRRKKPSKKFRARFGHTPISIDENIPWKCRRLVIGTGTGALPIMEQVEREAQGRNIELVIQPTAEAIKTLQENRGETNAILHVTC
;
A
#
# COMPACT_ATOMS: atom_id res chain seq x y z
N MET A 1 20.44 -22.92 -9.74
CA MET A 1 19.77 -22.68 -9.28
C MET A 1 19.48 -22.47 -8.88
N SER A 2 19.73 -22.14 -8.87
CA SER A 2 19.06 -21.81 -8.37
C SER A 2 18.99 -21.36 -8.13
N LYS A 3 19.05 -20.93 -8.22
CA LYS A 3 18.59 -20.41 -7.78
C LYS A 3 18.54 -19.73 -7.76
N GLN A 4 18.78 -19.45 -7.92
CA GLN A 4 18.30 -18.88 -7.72
C GLN A 4 18.22 -18.17 -7.76
N SER A 5 18.57 -18.13 -8.04
CA SER A 5 18.01 -17.54 -7.95
C SER A 5 18.01 -16.89 -8.11
N ALA A 6 18.18 -16.78 -8.41
CA ALA A 6 17.59 -16.20 -8.43
C ALA A 6 17.49 -15.55 -8.54
N ALA A 7 17.54 -15.47 -8.68
CA ALA A 7 16.86 -14.93 -8.62
C ALA A 7 16.69 -14.43 -8.73
N ARG A 8 16.66 -14.19 -8.78
CA ARG A 8 15.97 -13.78 -8.62
C ARG A 8 15.62 -13.19 -8.93
N ARG A 9 15.66 -13.10 -9.15
CA ARG A 9 14.92 -12.69 -9.23
C ARG A 9 14.44 -12.01 -9.33
N PRO A 10 14.55 -11.59 -9.66
CA PRO A 10 13.85 -11.04 -9.45
C PRO A 10 13.16 -11.12 -9.58
N SER A 11 13.08 -11.45 -9.56
CA SER A 11 12.13 -11.54 -9.59
C SER A 11 11.56 -11.64 -9.52
N SER A 12 12.09 -11.73 -9.97
CA SER A 12 11.35 -12.00 -9.84
C SER A 12 10.42 -12.09 -9.27
N LYS A 13 10.87 -11.94 -8.65
CA LYS A 13 9.72 -12.15 -7.79
C LYS A 13 8.90 -10.88 -7.70
N THR A 14 7.74 -10.89 -8.32
CA THR A 14 6.90 -9.70 -8.41
C THR A 14 5.63 -9.85 -7.58
N ARG A 15 5.30 -11.06 -7.16
CA ARG A 15 4.07 -11.32 -6.41
C ARG A 15 4.38 -11.52 -4.93
N LEU A 16 3.76 -10.68 -4.10
CA LEU A 16 3.82 -10.84 -2.66
C LEU A 16 2.72 -11.78 -2.20
N GLU A 17 3.01 -12.55 -1.17
CA GLU A 17 2.05 -13.47 -0.61
C GLU A 17 1.49 -12.89 0.69
N PHE A 18 0.19 -12.59 0.67
CA PHE A 18 -0.50 -12.04 1.84
C PHE A 18 -1.11 -13.21 2.59
N GLN A 19 -0.69 -13.39 3.84
CA GLN A 19 -1.05 -14.60 4.58
C GLN A 19 -2.13 -14.37 5.61
N ALA A 20 -2.14 -13.19 6.22
CA ALA A 20 -3.14 -12.89 7.25
C ALA A 20 -3.29 -11.40 7.37
N PHE A 21 -4.52 -10.95 7.59
CA PHE A 21 -4.78 -9.55 7.89
C PHE A 21 -5.89 -9.47 8.92
N SER A 22 -5.64 -8.72 9.98
CA SER A 22 -6.67 -8.30 10.91
C SER A 22 -6.31 -6.87 11.30
N PHE A 23 -7.26 -6.14 11.85
CA PHE A 23 -6.96 -4.78 12.24
C PHE A 23 -5.82 -4.76 13.25
N GLY A 24 -4.77 -4.02 12.96
CA GLY A 24 -3.58 -3.95 13.79
C GLY A 24 -2.45 -4.87 13.37
N SER A 25 -2.66 -5.75 12.37
CA SER A 25 -1.62 -6.71 12.00
C SER A 25 -1.83 -7.21 10.58
N ILE A 26 -0.74 -7.30 9.83
CA ILE A 26 -0.75 -7.91 8.50
C ILE A 26 0.50 -8.75 8.33
N ARG A 27 0.35 -9.92 7.71
CA ARG A 27 1.49 -10.79 7.45
C ARG A 27 1.69 -10.90 5.95
N ILE A 28 2.90 -10.58 5.50
CA ILE A 28 3.27 -10.59 4.10
C ILE A 28 4.58 -11.35 3.96
N ASP A 29 4.60 -12.36 3.09
CA ASP A 29 5.80 -13.17 2.82
C ASP A 29 6.47 -13.65 4.11
N GLY A 30 5.67 -14.08 5.09
CA GLY A 30 6.19 -14.64 6.32
C GLY A 30 6.57 -13.62 7.39
N THR A 31 6.49 -12.33 7.10
CA THR A 31 6.81 -11.28 8.07
C THR A 31 5.53 -10.61 8.53
N THR A 32 5.40 -10.43 9.84
CA THR A 32 4.24 -9.76 10.42
C THR A 32 4.57 -8.31 10.68
N TYR A 33 3.68 -7.43 10.22
CA TYR A 33 3.79 -5.99 10.41
C TYR A 33 2.61 -5.52 11.27
N ASP A 34 2.89 -4.67 12.24
CA ASP A 34 1.87 -4.13 13.14
C ASP A 34 1.61 -2.65 12.90
N SER A 35 1.99 -2.17 11.73
CA SER A 35 1.79 -0.78 11.33
C SER A 35 1.45 -0.75 9.86
N ASP A 36 1.04 0.42 9.38
CA ASP A 36 0.72 0.61 7.96
C ASP A 36 1.95 0.32 7.11
N VAL A 37 1.72 -0.30 5.96
CA VAL A 37 2.82 -0.68 5.06
C VAL A 37 2.66 -0.03 3.70
N VAL A 38 3.80 0.19 3.05
CA VAL A 38 3.90 0.67 1.68
C VAL A 38 4.52 -0.44 0.85
N ILE A 39 3.91 -0.74 -0.29
CA ILE A 39 4.47 -1.71 -1.22
C ILE A 39 4.94 -0.93 -2.44
N ASP A 40 6.25 -0.92 -2.64
CA ASP A 40 6.88 -0.14 -3.70
C ASP A 40 7.71 -1.08 -4.56
N ARG A 41 7.20 -1.38 -5.75
CA ARG A 41 7.88 -2.25 -6.72
C ARG A 41 8.30 -3.57 -6.07
N GLY A 42 7.36 -4.19 -5.34
CA GLY A 42 7.55 -5.48 -4.72
C GLY A 42 8.24 -5.45 -3.37
N ARG A 43 8.64 -4.30 -2.88
CA ARG A 43 9.27 -4.18 -1.57
C ARG A 43 8.26 -3.69 -0.55
N VAL A 44 8.30 -4.28 0.65
CA VAL A 44 7.39 -3.89 1.73
C VAL A 44 8.14 -2.97 2.68
N LEU A 45 7.61 -1.77 2.87
CA LEU A 45 8.21 -0.74 3.69
C LEU A 45 7.18 -0.25 4.71
N GLN A 46 7.64 0.31 5.81
CA GLN A 46 6.75 0.92 6.78
C GLN A 46 6.26 2.27 6.25
N ARG A 47 4.95 2.52 6.38
CA ARG A 47 4.41 3.83 6.00
C ARG A 47 4.95 4.90 6.97
N ARG A 48 5.37 6.01 6.41
CA ARG A 48 5.83 7.16 7.19
C ARG A 48 4.73 8.21 7.20
N LYS A 49 3.84 8.12 8.18
CA LYS A 49 2.66 8.98 8.22
C LYS A 49 2.85 10.27 9.02
N LYS A 50 4.04 10.50 9.55
CA LYS A 50 4.29 11.69 10.34
C LYS A 50 3.91 12.99 9.62
N PRO A 51 4.25 13.16 8.34
CA PRO A 51 3.87 14.41 7.64
C PRO A 51 2.36 14.61 7.55
N SER A 52 1.57 13.56 7.69
CA SER A 52 0.11 13.66 7.58
C SER A 52 -0.58 13.77 8.93
N LYS A 53 0.16 13.67 10.03
CA LYS A 53 -0.46 13.69 11.36
C LYS A 53 -1.16 15.01 11.66
N LYS A 54 -0.74 16.09 11.04
CA LYS A 54 -1.37 17.39 11.23
C LYS A 54 -2.83 17.43 10.78
N PHE A 55 -3.25 16.44 9.98
CA PHE A 55 -4.63 16.37 9.50
C PHE A 55 -5.50 15.44 10.34
N ARG A 56 -4.92 14.79 11.35
CA ARG A 56 -5.63 13.76 12.11
C ARG A 56 -6.86 14.29 12.82
N ALA A 57 -6.77 15.48 13.41
CA ALA A 57 -7.89 16.05 14.15
C ALA A 57 -9.10 16.28 13.26
N ARG A 58 -8.84 16.63 12.00
CA ARG A 58 -9.89 16.95 11.04
C ARG A 58 -10.57 15.68 10.50
N PHE A 59 -9.82 14.58 10.37
CA PHE A 59 -10.32 13.37 9.74
C PHE A 59 -10.66 12.25 10.70
N GLY A 60 -10.24 12.35 11.97
CA GLY A 60 -10.45 11.28 12.94
C GLY A 60 -9.47 10.13 12.80
N HIS A 61 -8.59 10.19 11.83
CA HIS A 61 -7.51 9.22 11.60
C HIS A 61 -6.43 9.96 10.82
N THR A 62 -5.26 9.35 10.65
CA THR A 62 -4.19 9.99 9.87
C THR A 62 -4.40 9.66 8.39
N PRO A 63 -4.94 10.59 7.60
CA PRO A 63 -5.21 10.33 6.19
C PRO A 63 -3.92 10.30 5.40
N ILE A 64 -3.94 9.64 4.23
CA ILE A 64 -2.82 9.69 3.31
C ILE A 64 -2.84 11.06 2.64
N SER A 65 -1.68 11.75 2.66
CA SER A 65 -1.57 13.07 2.04
C SER A 65 -0.36 13.09 1.12
N ILE A 66 -0.31 14.09 0.24
CA ILE A 66 0.80 14.23 -0.70
C ILE A 66 2.12 14.58 -0.01
N ASP A 67 2.06 14.94 1.28
CA ASP A 67 3.28 15.23 2.04
C ASP A 67 4.03 13.96 2.41
N GLU A 68 3.40 12.79 2.26
CA GLU A 68 4.05 11.53 2.52
C GLU A 68 4.84 11.09 1.30
N ASN A 69 5.71 10.10 1.52
CA ASN A 69 6.50 9.53 0.43
C ASN A 69 5.68 8.45 -0.27
N ILE A 70 4.76 8.87 -1.15
CA ILE A 70 3.87 7.95 -1.85
C ILE A 70 4.64 7.27 -2.98
N PRO A 71 4.48 5.94 -3.17
CA PRO A 71 5.23 5.21 -4.21
C PRO A 71 4.60 5.42 -5.60
N TRP A 72 4.88 6.57 -6.19
CA TRP A 72 4.28 6.99 -7.46
C TRP A 72 4.77 6.23 -8.69
N LYS A 73 5.87 5.47 -8.59
CA LYS A 73 6.44 4.80 -9.76
C LYS A 73 5.67 3.51 -10.06
N CYS A 74 4.49 3.67 -10.62
CA CYS A 74 3.59 2.56 -10.91
C CYS A 74 2.55 3.03 -11.91
N ARG A 75 1.79 2.09 -12.45
CA ARG A 75 0.65 2.41 -13.29
C ARG A 75 -0.64 2.35 -12.49
N ARG A 76 -0.65 1.59 -11.40
CA ARG A 76 -1.82 1.47 -10.54
C ARG A 76 -1.37 1.56 -9.09
N LEU A 77 -2.04 2.39 -8.32
CA LEU A 77 -1.78 2.55 -6.90
C LEU A 77 -3.02 2.11 -6.12
N VAL A 78 -2.86 1.10 -5.29
CA VAL A 78 -3.94 0.57 -4.48
C VAL A 78 -3.79 1.13 -3.06
N ILE A 79 -4.86 1.71 -2.55
CA ILE A 79 -4.86 2.23 -1.18
C ILE A 79 -5.89 1.44 -0.37
N GLY A 80 -5.40 0.73 0.65
CA GLY A 80 -6.25 0.03 1.60
C GLY A 80 -6.55 0.95 2.77
N THR A 81 -7.82 1.19 3.03
CA THR A 81 -8.26 2.22 3.98
C THR A 81 -8.63 1.66 5.35
N GLY A 82 -8.12 0.49 5.71
CA GLY A 82 -8.40 -0.10 7.01
C GLY A 82 -9.65 -0.96 6.99
N THR A 83 -10.43 -0.90 8.07
CA THR A 83 -11.61 -1.75 8.21
C THR A 83 -12.84 -1.16 7.52
N GLY A 84 -12.73 0.05 6.97
CA GLY A 84 -13.85 0.68 6.29
C GLY A 84 -13.35 1.61 5.21
N ALA A 85 -14.28 2.28 4.55
CA ALA A 85 -13.95 3.21 3.47
C ALA A 85 -13.63 4.59 4.05
N LEU A 86 -12.43 4.75 4.57
CA LEU A 86 -11.97 6.03 5.12
C LEU A 86 -11.48 6.94 3.99
N PRO A 87 -11.75 8.24 4.09
CA PRO A 87 -11.32 9.17 3.04
C PRO A 87 -9.81 9.37 3.03
N ILE A 88 -9.28 9.68 1.87
CA ILE A 88 -7.91 10.14 1.72
C ILE A 88 -7.96 11.61 1.32
N MET A 89 -6.81 12.28 1.36
CA MET A 89 -6.76 13.69 0.98
C MET A 89 -6.98 13.84 -0.52
N GLU A 90 -7.79 14.81 -0.90
CA GLU A 90 -8.15 15.03 -2.30
C GLU A 90 -6.94 15.30 -3.19
N GLN A 91 -5.91 15.93 -2.63
CA GLN A 91 -4.70 16.19 -3.41
C GLN A 91 -4.02 14.91 -3.89
N VAL A 92 -4.17 13.81 -3.14
CA VAL A 92 -3.61 12.52 -3.57
C VAL A 92 -4.32 12.05 -4.83
N GLU A 93 -5.64 12.20 -4.87
CA GLU A 93 -6.42 11.82 -6.05
C GLU A 93 -6.04 12.66 -7.27
N ARG A 94 -5.87 13.97 -7.07
CA ARG A 94 -5.49 14.86 -8.16
C ARG A 94 -4.08 14.55 -8.67
N GLU A 95 -3.18 14.24 -7.75
CA GLU A 95 -1.81 13.93 -8.15
C GLU A 95 -1.77 12.64 -8.96
N ALA A 96 -2.51 11.61 -8.52
CA ALA A 96 -2.58 10.35 -9.27
C ALA A 96 -3.14 10.61 -10.68
N GLN A 97 -4.18 11.42 -10.77
CA GLN A 97 -4.78 11.74 -12.06
C GLN A 97 -3.80 12.47 -12.96
N GLY A 98 -3.07 13.44 -12.41
CA GLY A 98 -2.07 14.19 -13.17
C GLY A 98 -0.92 13.33 -13.64
N ARG A 99 -0.63 12.25 -12.93
CA ARG A 99 0.43 11.31 -13.31
C ARG A 99 -0.09 10.17 -14.16
N ASN A 100 -1.38 10.18 -14.47
CA ASN A 100 -2.01 9.13 -15.27
C ASN A 100 -1.92 7.77 -14.59
N ILE A 101 -2.06 7.77 -13.27
CA ILE A 101 -2.02 6.54 -12.46
C ILE A 101 -3.46 6.16 -12.08
N GLU A 102 -3.80 4.90 -12.29
CA GLU A 102 -5.09 4.38 -11.84
C GLU A 102 -5.06 4.24 -10.33
N LEU A 103 -5.99 4.91 -9.65
CA LEU A 103 -6.06 4.89 -8.19
C LEU A 103 -7.22 4.00 -7.76
N VAL A 104 -6.93 2.99 -6.93
CA VAL A 104 -7.94 2.06 -6.41
C VAL A 104 -7.98 2.24 -4.90
N ILE A 105 -9.14 2.66 -4.39
CA ILE A 105 -9.30 2.93 -2.95
C ILE A 105 -10.33 1.95 -2.42
N GLN A 106 -9.92 1.11 -1.48
CA GLN A 106 -10.75 0.02 -0.95
C GLN A 106 -10.41 -0.22 0.51
N PRO A 107 -11.32 -0.82 1.29
CA PRO A 107 -10.93 -1.35 2.61
C PRO A 107 -9.76 -2.30 2.44
N THR A 108 -8.90 -2.38 3.45
CA THR A 108 -7.63 -3.10 3.30
C THR A 108 -7.81 -4.57 2.92
N ALA A 109 -8.83 -5.25 3.47
CA ALA A 109 -9.07 -6.66 3.11
C ALA A 109 -9.35 -6.82 1.62
N GLU A 110 -10.10 -5.87 1.04
CA GLU A 110 -10.39 -5.91 -0.39
C GLU A 110 -9.18 -5.49 -1.22
N ALA A 111 -8.41 -4.53 -0.70
CA ALA A 111 -7.19 -4.10 -1.37
C ALA A 111 -6.22 -5.26 -1.51
N ILE A 112 -6.12 -6.10 -0.49
CA ILE A 112 -5.27 -7.28 -0.53
C ILE A 112 -5.71 -8.21 -1.66
N LYS A 113 -7.01 -8.43 -1.81
CA LYS A 113 -7.50 -9.27 -2.92
C LYS A 113 -7.13 -8.69 -4.26
N THR A 114 -7.24 -7.37 -4.39
CA THR A 114 -6.87 -6.69 -5.63
C THR A 114 -5.39 -6.88 -5.92
N LEU A 115 -4.55 -6.79 -4.89
CA LEU A 115 -3.10 -6.98 -5.07
C LEU A 115 -2.76 -8.41 -5.44
N GLN A 116 -3.54 -9.38 -4.96
CA GLN A 116 -3.29 -10.79 -5.28
C GLN A 116 -3.62 -11.12 -6.73
N GLU A 117 -4.34 -10.26 -7.43
CA GLU A 117 -4.56 -10.43 -8.86
C GLU A 117 -3.28 -10.29 -9.67
N ASN A 118 -2.25 -9.72 -9.05
CA ASN A 118 -0.92 -9.65 -9.63
C ASN A 118 -0.87 -8.94 -10.99
N ARG A 119 -1.48 -7.80 -11.08
CA ARG A 119 -1.35 -6.96 -12.26
C ARG A 119 -0.06 -6.16 -12.12
N GLY A 120 0.80 -6.23 -13.13
CA GLY A 120 2.11 -5.61 -13.08
C GLY A 120 2.06 -4.11 -12.81
N GLU A 121 3.17 -3.58 -12.31
CA GLU A 121 3.35 -2.15 -12.05
C GLU A 121 2.31 -1.58 -11.09
N THR A 122 1.99 -2.35 -10.06
CA THR A 122 1.05 -1.95 -9.03
C THR A 122 1.80 -1.74 -7.71
N ASN A 123 1.65 -0.57 -7.13
CA ASN A 123 2.16 -0.27 -5.79
C ASN A 123 0.96 -0.11 -4.85
N ALA A 124 1.23 -0.02 -3.55
CA ALA A 124 0.14 0.06 -2.59
C ALA A 124 0.54 0.77 -1.32
N ILE A 125 -0.45 1.31 -0.63
CA ILE A 125 -0.34 1.76 0.75
C ILE A 125 -1.48 1.08 1.48
N LEU A 126 -1.17 0.29 2.50
CA LEU A 126 -2.18 -0.47 3.23
C LEU A 126 -2.27 0.04 4.66
N HIS A 127 -3.44 0.55 5.00
CA HIS A 127 -3.73 1.03 6.34
C HIS A 127 -4.03 -0.18 7.22
N VAL A 128 -3.20 -0.40 8.22
CA VAL A 128 -3.29 -1.56 9.12
C VAL A 128 -3.75 -1.12 10.50
N THR A 129 -3.36 0.09 10.91
CA THR A 129 -3.76 0.66 12.20
C THR A 129 -4.21 2.10 12.00
N CYS A 130 -4.95 2.61 12.96
CA CYS A 130 -5.33 4.03 12.93
C CYS A 130 -4.22 4.94 13.42
#